data_e60b452a1b07376d40f5c8738ce04bec
#
_entry.id   e60b452a1b07376d40f5c8738ce04bec
#
_cell.length_a   1.000
_cell.length_b   1.000
_cell.length_c   1.000
_cell.angle_alpha   90.00
_cell.angle_beta   90.00
_cell.angle_gamma   90.00
#
_symmetry.space_group_name_H-M   'P 1'
#
loop_
_entity.id
_entity.type
_entity.pdbx_description
1 polymer ?
#
loop_
_entity_poly.entity_id
_entity_poly.type
_entity_poly.pdbx_seq_one_letter_code
_entity_poly.pdbx_strand_id
1 'polypeptide(L)'
;MAYVDAYVLPCPQDKVAAYRRLAREAGAVWKDHGALQYMECVADDVEPGKRTSFPRAVKAKPGETVIVAFVVFRSRAARDRINARVMADPRLASLGPKDMPFDTKRMFWGGFKPIVEA
;
A
#
# COMPACT_ATOMS: atom_id res chain seq x y z
N MET A 1 17.79 -11.29 -5.75
CA MET A 1 16.60 -11.75 -5.01
C MET A 1 15.60 -10.62 -4.90
N ALA A 2 14.36 -10.91 -5.22
CA ALA A 2 13.30 -9.91 -5.09
C ALA A 2 13.08 -9.52 -3.64
N TYR A 3 12.45 -8.38 -3.44
CA TYR A 3 12.04 -7.88 -2.13
C TYR A 3 10.66 -7.26 -2.25
N VAL A 4 9.82 -7.42 -1.24
CA VAL A 4 8.43 -6.99 -1.32
C VAL A 4 8.07 -6.09 -0.15
N ASP A 5 7.55 -4.90 -0.42
CA ASP A 5 6.86 -4.10 0.58
C ASP A 5 5.36 -4.41 0.50
N ALA A 6 4.76 -4.71 1.64
CA ALA A 6 3.34 -4.99 1.74
C ALA A 6 2.67 -3.97 2.65
N TYR A 7 1.49 -3.49 2.25
CA TYR A 7 0.72 -2.47 2.96
C TYR A 7 -0.70 -2.96 3.17
N VAL A 8 -1.27 -2.65 4.34
CA VAL A 8 -2.68 -2.91 4.61
C VAL A 8 -3.27 -1.66 5.24
N LEU A 9 -4.42 -1.24 4.77
CA LEU A 9 -5.07 -0.04 5.29
C LEU A 9 -6.60 -0.12 5.18
N PRO A 10 -7.34 0.57 6.07
CA PRO A 10 -8.78 0.73 5.93
C PRO A 10 -9.07 1.94 5.04
N CYS A 11 -10.12 1.86 4.24
CA CYS A 11 -10.54 2.98 3.40
C CYS A 11 -12.06 3.10 3.41
N PRO A 12 -12.63 4.28 3.66
CA PRO A 12 -14.06 4.46 3.51
C PRO A 12 -14.51 4.07 2.11
N GLN A 13 -15.62 3.32 2.02
CA GLN A 13 -16.14 2.85 0.74
C GLN A 13 -16.39 3.99 -0.24
N ASP A 14 -16.90 5.11 0.26
CA ASP A 14 -17.20 6.27 -0.58
C ASP A 14 -15.95 7.04 -1.00
N LYS A 15 -14.77 6.66 -0.51
CA LYS A 15 -13.49 7.29 -0.86
C LYS A 15 -12.58 6.37 -1.68
N VAL A 16 -13.04 5.19 -2.04
CA VAL A 16 -12.23 4.25 -2.82
C VAL A 16 -11.85 4.86 -4.18
N ALA A 17 -12.77 5.59 -4.82
CA ALA A 17 -12.45 6.24 -6.10
C ALA A 17 -11.34 7.28 -5.96
N ALA A 18 -11.36 8.09 -4.91
CA ALA A 18 -10.31 9.05 -4.62
C ALA A 18 -8.98 8.35 -4.30
N TYR A 19 -9.05 7.28 -3.52
CA TYR A 19 -7.88 6.46 -3.22
C TYR A 19 -7.27 5.86 -4.49
N ARG A 20 -8.10 5.34 -5.38
CA ARG A 20 -7.66 4.76 -6.65
C ARG A 20 -6.87 5.76 -7.49
N ARG A 21 -7.35 7.02 -7.57
CA ARG A 21 -6.65 8.07 -8.31
C ARG A 21 -5.27 8.36 -7.72
N LEU A 22 -5.20 8.48 -6.40
CA LEU A 22 -3.95 8.70 -5.68
C LEU A 22 -2.99 7.52 -5.86
N ALA A 23 -3.49 6.31 -5.71
CA ALA A 23 -2.70 5.09 -5.84
C ALA A 23 -2.15 4.91 -7.25
N ARG A 24 -2.93 5.28 -8.27
CA ARG A 24 -2.47 5.23 -9.67
C ARG A 24 -1.29 6.15 -9.88
N GLU A 25 -1.35 7.37 -9.35
CA GLU A 25 -0.24 8.31 -9.44
C GLU A 25 0.98 7.82 -8.66
N ALA A 26 0.77 7.34 -7.44
CA ALA A 26 1.84 6.77 -6.63
C ALA A 26 2.51 5.59 -7.33
N GLY A 27 1.72 4.69 -7.91
CA GLY A 27 2.25 3.54 -8.65
C GLY A 27 3.14 3.95 -9.81
N ALA A 28 2.74 4.99 -10.55
CA ALA A 28 3.55 5.52 -11.64
C ALA A 28 4.90 6.04 -11.11
N VAL A 29 4.90 6.71 -9.96
CA VAL A 29 6.13 7.22 -9.35
C VAL A 29 7.05 6.06 -8.96
N TRP A 30 6.53 5.03 -8.29
CA TRP A 30 7.33 3.85 -7.94
C TRP A 30 7.92 3.17 -9.16
N LYS A 31 7.11 2.98 -10.21
CA LYS A 31 7.56 2.34 -11.45
C LYS A 31 8.65 3.18 -12.14
N ASP A 32 8.49 4.50 -12.18
CA ASP A 32 9.47 5.40 -12.78
C ASP A 32 10.82 5.33 -12.06
N HIS A 33 10.81 5.08 -10.76
CA HIS A 33 12.04 4.97 -9.99
C HIS A 33 12.62 3.55 -9.94
N GLY A 34 11.97 2.58 -10.58
CA GLY A 34 12.55 1.26 -10.79
C GLY A 34 11.88 0.11 -10.06
N ALA A 35 10.71 0.29 -9.43
CA ALA A 35 9.95 -0.83 -8.90
C ALA A 35 9.58 -1.79 -10.03
N LEU A 36 9.69 -3.08 -9.78
CA LEU A 36 9.36 -4.10 -10.77
C LEU A 36 7.86 -4.27 -10.94
N GLN A 37 7.12 -4.16 -9.84
CA GLN A 37 5.67 -4.32 -9.83
C GLN A 37 5.07 -3.48 -8.72
N TYR A 38 3.90 -2.93 -8.97
CA TYR A 38 3.12 -2.18 -7.99
C TYR A 38 1.66 -2.58 -8.17
N MET A 39 1.00 -2.98 -7.08
CA MET A 39 -0.39 -3.41 -7.17
C MET A 39 -1.13 -3.00 -5.92
N GLU A 40 -2.34 -2.47 -6.09
CA GLU A 40 -3.25 -2.14 -4.99
C GLU A 40 -4.57 -2.84 -5.22
N CYS A 41 -5.04 -3.55 -4.20
CA CYS A 41 -6.23 -4.40 -4.29
C CYS A 41 -7.22 -4.03 -3.21
N VAL A 42 -8.50 -3.92 -3.60
CA VAL A 42 -9.59 -3.69 -2.65
C VAL A 42 -10.22 -5.03 -2.27
N ALA A 43 -10.61 -5.17 -1.01
CA ALA A 43 -11.25 -6.38 -0.51
C ALA A 43 -12.48 -6.75 -1.34
N ASP A 44 -12.58 -8.02 -1.71
CA ASP A 44 -13.70 -8.58 -2.48
C ASP A 44 -14.31 -9.75 -1.73
N ASP A 45 -13.51 -10.73 -1.37
CA ASP A 45 -13.95 -11.92 -0.63
C ASP A 45 -13.15 -12.02 0.67
N VAL A 46 -13.49 -11.17 1.63
CA VAL A 46 -12.76 -11.06 2.91
C VAL A 46 -13.75 -11.14 4.06
N GLU A 47 -13.63 -12.19 4.86
CA GLU A 47 -14.50 -12.41 6.02
C GLU A 47 -14.04 -11.56 7.22
N PRO A 48 -14.99 -11.11 8.08
CA PRO A 48 -14.62 -10.36 9.29
C PRO A 48 -13.89 -11.20 10.34
N GLY A 49 -14.00 -12.52 10.25
CA GLY A 49 -13.33 -13.44 11.17
C GLY A 49 -13.78 -13.31 12.60
N LYS A 50 -13.39 -14.28 13.44
CA LYS A 50 -13.74 -14.29 14.86
C LYS A 50 -12.55 -13.89 15.74
N ARG A 51 -11.34 -14.24 15.36
CA ARG A 51 -10.13 -13.96 16.14
C ARG A 51 -9.31 -12.84 15.54
N THR A 52 -8.98 -13.00 14.28
CA THR A 52 -8.26 -11.99 13.50
C THR A 52 -8.73 -12.06 12.07
N SER A 53 -8.47 -10.99 11.32
CA SER A 53 -8.83 -10.88 9.91
C SER A 53 -8.22 -9.59 9.38
N PHE A 54 -8.31 -9.37 8.08
CA PHE A 54 -7.88 -8.09 7.52
C PHE A 54 -8.67 -6.92 8.13
N PRO A 55 -10.01 -6.96 8.22
CA PRO A 55 -10.74 -5.85 8.86
C PRO A 55 -10.35 -5.62 10.31
N ARG A 56 -10.16 -6.68 11.09
CA ARG A 56 -9.77 -6.55 12.49
C ARG A 56 -8.37 -5.97 12.66
N ALA A 57 -7.46 -6.35 11.76
CA ALA A 57 -6.07 -5.89 11.82
C ALA A 57 -5.97 -4.37 11.63
N VAL A 58 -6.82 -3.79 10.80
CA VAL A 58 -6.83 -2.33 10.57
C VAL A 58 -7.88 -1.61 11.42
N LYS A 59 -8.55 -2.32 12.32
CA LYS A 59 -9.62 -1.76 13.15
C LYS A 59 -10.69 -1.05 12.31
N ALA A 60 -11.15 -1.75 11.27
CA ALA A 60 -12.09 -1.18 10.31
C ALA A 60 -13.39 -0.74 11.01
N LYS A 61 -13.85 0.43 10.64
CA LYS A 61 -15.13 1.00 11.12
C LYS A 61 -16.23 0.66 10.12
N PRO A 62 -17.50 0.75 10.54
CA PRO A 62 -18.61 0.58 9.61
C PRO A 62 -18.46 1.50 8.40
N GLY A 63 -18.70 0.97 7.20
CA GLY A 63 -18.55 1.72 5.96
C GLY A 63 -17.14 1.74 5.39
N GLU A 64 -16.18 1.07 6.04
CA GLU A 64 -14.81 0.96 5.53
C GLU A 64 -14.57 -0.41 4.90
N THR A 65 -13.77 -0.41 3.85
CA THR A 65 -13.20 -1.61 3.25
C THR A 65 -11.70 -1.67 3.55
N VAL A 66 -11.05 -2.75 3.13
CA VAL A 66 -9.61 -2.93 3.32
C VAL A 66 -8.91 -2.90 1.96
N ILE A 67 -7.80 -2.20 1.92
CA ILE A 67 -6.89 -2.16 0.77
C ILE A 67 -5.64 -2.94 1.15
N VAL A 68 -5.21 -3.82 0.27
CA VAL A 68 -3.93 -4.52 0.36
C VAL A 68 -3.11 -4.14 -0.85
N ALA A 69 -1.89 -3.69 -0.61
CA ALA A 69 -1.01 -3.25 -1.67
C ALA A 69 0.36 -3.91 -1.52
N PHE A 70 1.04 -4.10 -2.64
CA PHE A 70 2.41 -4.55 -2.58
C PHE A 70 3.24 -3.94 -3.70
N VAL A 71 4.52 -3.77 -3.40
CA VAL A 71 5.51 -3.26 -4.35
C VAL A 71 6.66 -4.26 -4.39
N VAL A 72 7.05 -4.68 -5.58
CA VAL A 72 8.13 -5.64 -5.77
C VAL A 72 9.36 -4.93 -6.29
N PHE A 73 10.51 -5.20 -5.65
CA PHE A 73 11.80 -4.64 -5.99
C PHE A 73 12.78 -5.77 -6.33
N ARG A 74 13.83 -5.44 -7.06
CA ARG A 74 14.88 -6.40 -7.43
C ARG A 74 15.61 -6.94 -6.20
N SER A 75 15.81 -6.08 -5.18
CA SER A 75 16.55 -6.43 -3.97
C SER A 75 16.16 -5.46 -2.87
N ARG A 76 16.56 -5.77 -1.63
CA ARG A 76 16.38 -4.84 -0.51
C ARG A 76 17.15 -3.53 -0.73
N ALA A 77 18.37 -3.61 -1.25
CA ALA A 77 19.14 -2.40 -1.53
C ALA A 77 18.44 -1.52 -2.56
N ALA A 78 17.87 -2.12 -3.60
CA ALA A 78 17.08 -1.39 -4.60
C ALA A 78 15.84 -0.77 -3.95
N ARG A 79 15.14 -1.50 -3.08
CA ARG A 79 13.98 -0.99 -2.36
C ARG A 79 14.33 0.23 -1.54
N ASP A 80 15.40 0.19 -0.78
CA ASP A 80 15.81 1.31 0.06
C ASP A 80 16.10 2.55 -0.78
N ARG A 81 16.82 2.37 -1.88
CA ARG A 81 17.15 3.45 -2.80
C ARG A 81 15.90 4.02 -3.49
N ILE A 82 15.04 3.15 -4.00
CA ILE A 82 13.83 3.55 -4.72
C ILE A 82 12.88 4.29 -3.78
N ASN A 83 12.65 3.77 -2.58
CA ASN A 83 11.75 4.42 -1.61
C ASN A 83 12.26 5.82 -1.24
N ALA A 84 13.57 5.99 -1.08
CA ALA A 84 14.15 7.31 -0.80
C ALA A 84 13.86 8.29 -1.94
N ARG A 85 13.97 7.83 -3.18
CA ARG A 85 13.69 8.66 -4.36
C ARG A 85 12.21 8.98 -4.50
N VAL A 86 11.34 8.00 -4.21
CA VAL A 86 9.89 8.19 -4.25
C VAL A 86 9.46 9.23 -3.23
N MET A 87 9.98 9.14 -2.00
CA MET A 87 9.65 10.12 -0.95
C MET A 87 10.13 11.52 -1.28
N ALA A 88 11.17 11.68 -2.09
CA ALA A 88 11.69 12.96 -2.53
C ALA A 88 11.10 13.43 -3.87
N ASP A 89 10.31 12.61 -4.53
CA ASP A 89 9.73 12.96 -5.83
C ASP A 89 8.67 14.06 -5.64
N PRO A 90 8.74 15.16 -6.41
CA PRO A 90 7.79 16.28 -6.26
C PRO A 90 6.32 15.88 -6.40
N ARG A 91 6.02 14.81 -7.15
CA ARG A 91 4.65 14.34 -7.32
C ARG A 91 4.02 13.86 -6.03
N LEU A 92 4.82 13.37 -5.06
CA LEU A 92 4.33 12.83 -3.79
C LEU A 92 4.87 13.58 -2.57
N ALA A 93 5.97 14.30 -2.68
CA ALA A 93 6.65 14.91 -1.53
C ALA A 93 5.80 15.94 -0.79
N SER A 94 4.88 16.60 -1.48
CA SER A 94 3.99 17.61 -0.89
C SER A 94 2.78 17.02 -0.17
N LEU A 95 2.53 15.71 -0.32
CA LEU A 95 1.38 15.07 0.28
C LEU A 95 1.66 14.72 1.74
N GLY A 96 0.72 15.03 2.62
CA GLY A 96 0.79 14.66 4.03
C GLY A 96 -0.41 13.81 4.44
N PRO A 97 -0.48 13.38 5.72
CA PRO A 97 -1.58 12.55 6.20
C PRO A 97 -2.97 13.16 5.96
N LYS A 98 -3.09 14.48 6.01
CA LYS A 98 -4.37 15.17 5.78
C LYS A 98 -4.85 15.07 4.33
N ASP A 99 -3.95 14.76 3.40
CA ASP A 99 -4.28 14.67 1.97
C ASP A 99 -4.72 13.25 1.58
N MET A 100 -4.61 12.31 2.51
CA MET A 100 -4.96 10.91 2.26
C MET A 100 -6.47 10.70 2.46
N PRO A 101 -7.13 9.97 1.55
CA PRO A 101 -8.56 9.66 1.69
C PRO A 101 -8.81 8.50 2.64
N PHE A 102 -7.97 8.32 3.65
CA PHE A 102 -8.10 7.26 4.66
C PHE A 102 -7.31 7.66 5.92
N ASP A 103 -7.56 6.94 7.02
CA ASP A 103 -6.85 7.18 8.27
C ASP A 103 -5.47 6.51 8.24
N THR A 104 -4.42 7.30 8.06
CA THR A 104 -3.05 6.79 7.97
C THR A 104 -2.56 6.15 9.27
N LYS A 105 -3.17 6.46 10.40
CA LYS A 105 -2.78 5.88 11.70
C LYS A 105 -3.11 4.40 11.81
N ARG A 106 -4.05 3.92 10.99
CA ARG A 106 -4.45 2.51 10.99
C ARG A 106 -3.85 1.72 9.84
N MET A 107 -3.03 2.35 9.01
CA MET A 107 -2.24 1.67 7.99
C MET A 107 -1.02 1.03 8.63
N PHE A 108 -0.68 -0.17 8.21
CA PHE A 108 0.60 -0.76 8.57
C PHE A 108 1.27 -1.35 7.33
N TRP A 109 2.59 -1.45 7.40
CA TRP A 109 3.37 -1.94 6.27
C TRP A 109 4.70 -2.48 6.75
N GLY A 110 5.37 -3.21 5.88
CA GLY A 110 6.70 -3.72 6.17
C GLY A 110 7.34 -4.33 4.94
N GLY A 111 8.63 -4.56 5.05
CA GLY A 111 9.41 -5.19 3.99
C GLY A 111 9.62 -6.67 4.28
N PHE A 112 9.48 -7.49 3.22
CA PHE A 112 9.52 -8.95 3.31
C PHE A 112 10.42 -9.50 2.21
N LYS A 113 11.23 -10.49 2.56
CA LYS A 113 12.01 -11.19 1.55
C LYS A 113 11.33 -12.51 1.19
N PRO A 114 11.17 -12.80 -0.10
CA PRO A 114 10.59 -14.07 -0.51
C PRO A 114 11.44 -15.26 -0.01
N ILE A 115 10.77 -16.30 0.44
CA ILE A 115 11.39 -17.57 0.76
C ILE A 115 11.02 -18.64 -0.24
N VAL A 116 10.02 -18.35 -1.08
CA VAL A 116 9.63 -19.19 -2.21
C VAL A 116 9.20 -18.28 -3.35
N GLU A 117 9.78 -18.49 -4.52
CA GLU A 117 9.36 -17.86 -5.76
C GLU A 117 9.12 -18.98 -6.77
N ALA A 118 7.88 -19.23 -7.09
CA ALA A 118 7.51 -20.29 -8.03
C ALA A 118 7.37 -19.76 -9.45
#